data_c5e1d7d19a0e772d184e78c971f3d284
#
_entry.id   c5e1d7d19a0e772d184e78c971f3d284
#
_cell.length_a   1.000
_cell.length_b   1.000
_cell.length_c   1.000
_cell.angle_alpha   90.00
_cell.angle_beta   90.00
_cell.angle_gamma   90.00
#
_symmetry.space_group_name_H-M   'P 1'
#
loop_
_entity.id
_entity.type
_entity.pdbx_description
1 polymer ?
#
loop_
_entity_poly.entity_id
_entity_poly.type
_entity_poly.pdbx_seq_one_letter_code
_entity_poly.pdbx_strand_id
1 'polypeptide(L)'
;LRPLTPEHKDETAWRKLLELAMPLCKVHPFFGLLIKELRDLEENHAYGKNDTKDKLLRFDRDFENIVSDAKALIEVCLNDRYQPNYSTAERYREAHYDARLCFDDMRYGELATEEVMLERPAYDSAYNYSVEKLREQGIKTALREVLYPNTVRDLYNYLKGYCLRLPLPIHKCKNCGRYFVVTGNITQDYCTRLMEGSEKTCRQMGAVVQYQSRQMKNPATKEFTRSYKAHNARVRYGTMTKAEFTAWSKEARAKRADCIAGKLPLEEFVAWLDSERQR
;
A
#
# COMPACT_ATOMS: atom_id res chain seq x y z
N LEU A 1 6.38 -34.48 -40.89
CA LEU A 1 6.30 -33.25 -40.12
C LEU A 1 7.03 -32.16 -40.91
N ARG A 2 6.31 -31.18 -41.50
CA ARG A 2 6.93 -30.02 -42.15
C ARG A 2 7.64 -29.20 -41.07
N PRO A 3 8.89 -28.73 -41.31
CA PRO A 3 9.53 -27.82 -40.37
C PRO A 3 8.68 -26.55 -40.26
N LEU A 4 8.37 -26.14 -39.03
CA LEU A 4 7.67 -24.89 -38.76
C LEU A 4 8.48 -23.73 -39.31
N THR A 5 7.84 -22.86 -40.10
CA THR A 5 8.45 -21.61 -40.55
C THR A 5 8.84 -20.76 -39.34
N PRO A 6 9.82 -19.85 -39.43
CA PRO A 6 10.18 -18.94 -38.35
C PRO A 6 8.96 -18.22 -37.77
N GLU A 7 8.05 -17.75 -38.59
CA GLU A 7 6.78 -17.09 -38.22
C GLU A 7 5.90 -17.97 -37.32
N HIS A 8 5.81 -19.28 -37.64
CA HIS A 8 5.00 -20.23 -36.85
C HIS A 8 5.59 -20.52 -35.45
N LYS A 9 6.91 -20.41 -35.31
CA LYS A 9 7.59 -20.56 -34.03
C LYS A 9 7.34 -19.32 -33.15
N ASP A 10 7.37 -18.14 -33.74
CA ASP A 10 7.15 -16.88 -33.06
C ASP A 10 5.69 -16.75 -32.58
N GLU A 11 4.73 -17.16 -33.43
CA GLU A 11 3.31 -17.23 -33.06
C GLU A 11 3.08 -18.17 -31.84
N THR A 12 3.70 -19.34 -31.84
CA THR A 12 3.57 -20.31 -30.75
C THR A 12 4.16 -19.76 -29.45
N ALA A 13 5.30 -19.11 -29.53
CA ALA A 13 5.94 -18.47 -28.38
C ALA A 13 5.08 -17.32 -27.82
N TRP A 14 4.49 -16.53 -28.71
CA TRP A 14 3.60 -15.42 -28.35
C TRP A 14 2.32 -15.93 -27.66
N ARG A 15 1.64 -16.95 -28.20
CA ARG A 15 0.45 -17.54 -27.56
C ARG A 15 0.74 -18.03 -26.14
N LYS A 16 1.88 -18.70 -25.96
CA LYS A 16 2.32 -19.16 -24.65
C LYS A 16 2.58 -18.02 -23.67
N LEU A 17 3.14 -16.90 -24.15
CA LEU A 17 3.32 -15.69 -23.36
C LEU A 17 1.97 -15.10 -22.94
N LEU A 18 1.01 -15.01 -23.85
CA LEU A 18 -0.34 -14.50 -23.57
C LEU A 18 -1.05 -15.38 -22.52
N GLU A 19 -0.95 -16.71 -22.64
CA GLU A 19 -1.50 -17.65 -21.66
C GLU A 19 -0.89 -17.44 -20.26
N LEU A 20 0.41 -17.17 -20.18
CA LEU A 20 1.10 -16.89 -18.90
C LEU A 20 0.74 -15.52 -18.33
N ALA A 21 0.44 -14.53 -19.18
CA ALA A 21 0.10 -13.17 -18.75
C ALA A 21 -1.38 -13.05 -18.32
N MET A 22 -2.30 -13.81 -18.90
CA MET A 22 -3.74 -13.75 -18.60
C MET A 22 -4.09 -13.83 -17.11
N PRO A 23 -3.50 -14.72 -16.30
CA PRO A 23 -3.80 -14.79 -14.85
C PRO A 23 -3.43 -13.52 -14.09
N LEU A 24 -2.47 -12.72 -14.60
CA LEU A 24 -2.04 -11.48 -13.95
C LEU A 24 -3.16 -10.44 -13.85
N CYS A 25 -4.14 -10.48 -14.77
CA CYS A 25 -5.33 -9.62 -14.71
C CYS A 25 -6.15 -9.80 -13.42
N LYS A 26 -6.09 -11.01 -12.82
CA LYS A 26 -6.74 -11.29 -11.53
C LYS A 26 -5.99 -10.67 -10.35
N VAL A 27 -4.69 -10.40 -10.53
CA VAL A 27 -3.85 -9.76 -9.51
C VAL A 27 -4.08 -8.26 -9.51
N HIS A 28 -4.06 -7.63 -10.69
CA HIS A 28 -4.32 -6.19 -10.80
C HIS A 28 -4.84 -5.81 -12.20
N PRO A 29 -5.82 -4.91 -12.30
CA PRO A 29 -6.40 -4.47 -13.58
C PRO A 29 -5.40 -3.88 -14.58
N PHE A 30 -4.30 -3.31 -14.13
CA PHE A 30 -3.24 -2.77 -15.01
C PHE A 30 -2.67 -3.81 -15.96
N PHE A 31 -2.64 -5.08 -15.58
CA PHE A 31 -2.20 -6.15 -16.46
C PHE A 31 -3.17 -6.41 -17.62
N GLY A 32 -4.42 -5.93 -17.53
CA GLY A 32 -5.36 -5.92 -18.66
C GLY A 32 -4.85 -5.10 -19.84
N LEU A 33 -4.12 -4.00 -19.59
CA LEU A 33 -3.51 -3.19 -20.64
C LEU A 33 -2.34 -3.91 -21.31
N LEU A 34 -1.52 -4.66 -20.54
CA LEU A 34 -0.50 -5.53 -21.13
C LEU A 34 -1.13 -6.58 -22.05
N ILE A 35 -2.23 -7.21 -21.62
CA ILE A 35 -2.94 -8.18 -22.46
C ILE A 35 -3.49 -7.53 -23.71
N LYS A 36 -4.03 -6.30 -23.62
CA LYS A 36 -4.47 -5.54 -24.79
C LYS A 36 -3.31 -5.31 -25.76
N GLU A 37 -2.17 -4.79 -25.28
CA GLU A 37 -1.00 -4.55 -26.12
C GLU A 37 -0.47 -5.84 -26.80
N LEU A 38 -0.51 -6.98 -26.10
CA LEU A 38 -0.14 -8.27 -26.66
C LEU A 38 -1.15 -8.75 -27.72
N ARG A 39 -2.44 -8.50 -27.54
CA ARG A 39 -3.48 -8.82 -28.55
C ARG A 39 -3.38 -7.94 -29.78
N ASP A 40 -3.03 -6.66 -29.61
CA ASP A 40 -2.81 -5.75 -30.75
C ASP A 40 -1.69 -6.25 -31.65
N LEU A 41 -0.68 -6.97 -31.12
CA LEU A 41 0.34 -7.65 -31.94
C LEU A 41 -0.25 -8.81 -32.74
N GLU A 42 -1.22 -9.54 -32.18
CA GLU A 42 -1.94 -10.62 -32.90
C GLU A 42 -2.75 -10.05 -34.05
N GLU A 43 -3.54 -9.02 -33.81
CA GLU A 43 -4.39 -8.41 -34.84
C GLU A 43 -3.58 -7.82 -36.00
N ASN A 44 -2.40 -7.31 -35.71
CA ASN A 44 -1.49 -6.75 -36.71
C ASN A 44 -0.51 -7.77 -37.29
N HIS A 45 -0.65 -9.06 -36.96
CA HIS A 45 0.28 -10.12 -37.36
C HIS A 45 1.76 -9.82 -37.07
N ALA A 46 2.02 -9.04 -36.04
CA ALA A 46 3.35 -8.58 -35.64
C ALA A 46 3.91 -9.47 -34.51
N TYR A 47 4.08 -10.76 -34.79
CA TYR A 47 4.58 -11.74 -33.79
C TYR A 47 6.09 -11.77 -33.68
N GLY A 48 6.80 -10.85 -34.32
CA GLY A 48 8.24 -10.80 -34.30
C GLY A 48 8.78 -10.76 -32.87
N LYS A 49 9.84 -11.53 -32.61
CA LYS A 49 10.47 -11.60 -31.27
C LYS A 49 10.88 -10.23 -30.76
N ASN A 50 11.30 -9.33 -31.64
CA ASN A 50 11.70 -7.98 -31.29
C ASN A 50 10.49 -7.14 -30.90
N ASP A 51 9.38 -7.20 -31.65
CA ASP A 51 8.15 -6.43 -31.35
C ASP A 51 7.58 -6.81 -29.99
N THR A 52 7.47 -8.11 -29.70
CA THR A 52 7.02 -8.62 -28.42
C THR A 52 7.97 -8.20 -27.29
N LYS A 53 9.28 -8.28 -27.51
CA LYS A 53 10.29 -7.87 -26.53
C LYS A 53 10.21 -6.36 -26.25
N ASP A 54 10.09 -5.54 -27.29
CA ASP A 54 10.02 -4.09 -27.14
C ASP A 54 8.75 -3.65 -26.41
N LYS A 55 7.61 -4.30 -26.66
CA LYS A 55 6.36 -4.06 -25.92
C LYS A 55 6.51 -4.41 -24.43
N LEU A 56 7.09 -5.56 -24.10
CA LEU A 56 7.31 -5.97 -22.73
C LEU A 56 8.29 -5.04 -21.99
N LEU A 57 9.40 -4.68 -22.64
CA LEU A 57 10.37 -3.75 -22.05
C LEU A 57 9.78 -2.35 -21.84
N ARG A 58 8.94 -1.90 -22.78
CA ARG A 58 8.23 -0.64 -22.62
C ARG A 58 7.26 -0.68 -21.46
N PHE A 59 6.46 -1.74 -21.34
CA PHE A 59 5.51 -1.92 -20.22
C PHE A 59 6.24 -1.94 -18.88
N ASP A 60 7.31 -2.69 -18.76
CA ASP A 60 8.13 -2.80 -17.55
C ASP A 60 8.70 -1.44 -17.14
N ARG A 61 9.34 -0.73 -18.07
CA ARG A 61 9.88 0.62 -17.83
C ARG A 61 8.79 1.61 -17.45
N ASP A 62 7.63 1.58 -18.12
CA ASP A 62 6.52 2.47 -17.80
C ASP A 62 5.97 2.18 -16.42
N PHE A 63 5.90 0.89 -16.03
CA PHE A 63 5.44 0.48 -14.72
C PHE A 63 6.40 0.93 -13.60
N GLU A 64 7.72 0.76 -13.77
CA GLU A 64 8.72 1.25 -12.82
C GLU A 64 8.65 2.78 -12.64
N ASN A 65 8.55 3.51 -13.75
CA ASN A 65 8.42 4.96 -13.73
C ASN A 65 7.13 5.40 -13.04
N ILE A 66 6.00 4.73 -13.29
CA ILE A 66 4.71 4.98 -12.63
C ILE A 66 4.81 4.74 -11.13
N VAL A 67 5.44 3.68 -10.69
CA VAL A 67 5.62 3.37 -9.25
C VAL A 67 6.43 4.47 -8.57
N SER A 68 7.52 4.93 -9.21
CA SER A 68 8.36 6.01 -8.69
C SER A 68 7.60 7.34 -8.62
N ASP A 69 6.91 7.70 -9.71
CA ASP A 69 6.12 8.93 -9.81
C ASP A 69 4.94 8.94 -8.83
N ALA A 70 4.21 7.83 -8.72
CA ALA A 70 3.11 7.68 -7.77
C ALA A 70 3.57 7.82 -6.31
N LYS A 71 4.75 7.30 -5.99
CA LYS A 71 5.34 7.45 -4.67
C LYS A 71 5.67 8.91 -4.37
N ALA A 72 6.32 9.60 -5.30
CA ALA A 72 6.62 11.02 -5.18
C ALA A 72 5.33 11.87 -5.10
N LEU A 73 4.33 11.58 -5.93
CA LEU A 73 3.02 12.23 -5.89
C LEU A 73 2.37 12.11 -4.50
N ILE A 74 2.36 10.92 -3.92
CA ILE A 74 1.76 10.67 -2.61
C ILE A 74 2.57 11.37 -1.51
N GLU A 75 3.90 11.26 -1.53
CA GLU A 75 4.77 11.78 -0.47
C GLU A 75 4.84 13.31 -0.46
N VAL A 76 4.85 13.92 -1.62
CA VAL A 76 5.05 15.36 -1.78
C VAL A 76 3.74 16.11 -1.97
N CYS A 77 2.88 15.66 -2.90
CA CYS A 77 1.72 16.44 -3.29
C CYS A 77 0.48 16.16 -2.45
N LEU A 78 0.20 14.87 -2.19
CA LEU A 78 -1.03 14.44 -1.52
C LEU A 78 -0.87 14.33 0.01
N ASN A 79 0.36 14.34 0.51
CA ASN A 79 0.65 14.36 1.95
C ASN A 79 0.60 15.80 2.47
N ASP A 80 -0.51 16.17 3.09
CA ASP A 80 -0.73 17.51 3.67
C ASP A 80 0.22 17.86 4.83
N ARG A 81 0.92 16.88 5.40
CA ARG A 81 1.93 17.07 6.47
C ARG A 81 3.29 17.49 5.93
N TYR A 82 3.54 17.30 4.64
CA TYR A 82 4.84 17.64 4.04
C TYR A 82 5.05 19.17 3.98
N GLN A 83 4.05 19.87 3.49
CA GLN A 83 4.01 21.35 3.44
C GLN A 83 2.59 21.82 3.74
N PRO A 84 2.21 21.91 5.04
CA PRO A 84 0.82 22.11 5.44
C PRO A 84 0.21 23.44 5.00
N ASN A 85 1.04 24.44 4.72
CA ASN A 85 0.60 25.75 4.28
C ASN A 85 0.38 25.88 2.76
N TYR A 86 0.72 24.81 2.01
CA TYR A 86 0.57 24.77 0.55
C TYR A 86 -0.62 23.89 0.17
N SER A 87 -1.38 24.34 -0.82
CA SER A 87 -2.40 23.50 -1.47
C SER A 87 -1.75 22.34 -2.24
N THR A 88 -2.54 21.31 -2.56
CA THR A 88 -2.08 20.19 -3.40
C THR A 88 -1.53 20.68 -4.74
N ALA A 89 -2.16 21.68 -5.36
CA ALA A 89 -1.71 22.26 -6.63
C ALA A 89 -0.38 23.00 -6.52
N GLU A 90 -0.16 23.72 -5.42
CA GLU A 90 1.12 24.40 -5.15
C GLU A 90 2.25 23.40 -4.91
N ARG A 91 2.01 22.38 -4.08
CA ARG A 91 2.98 21.29 -3.86
C ARG A 91 3.31 20.55 -5.16
N TYR A 92 2.31 20.32 -6.01
CA TYR A 92 2.50 19.69 -7.31
C TYR A 92 3.37 20.54 -8.23
N ARG A 93 3.11 21.85 -8.30
CA ARG A 93 3.92 22.80 -9.08
C ARG A 93 5.37 22.85 -8.58
N GLU A 94 5.58 22.92 -7.28
CA GLU A 94 6.91 22.91 -6.65
C GLU A 94 7.67 21.63 -7.00
N ALA A 95 7.02 20.47 -6.83
CA ALA A 95 7.61 19.17 -7.16
C ALA A 95 7.95 19.04 -8.65
N HIS A 96 7.22 19.75 -9.53
CA HIS A 96 7.54 19.83 -10.93
C HIS A 96 8.84 20.61 -11.20
N TYR A 97 9.00 21.79 -10.62
CA TYR A 97 10.22 22.57 -10.78
C TYR A 97 11.46 21.86 -10.26
N ASP A 98 11.28 21.05 -9.19
CA ASP A 98 12.37 20.26 -8.60
C ASP A 98 12.66 18.96 -9.37
N ALA A 99 12.05 18.73 -10.52
CA ALA A 99 12.15 17.49 -11.32
C ALA A 99 11.88 16.18 -10.54
N ARG A 100 11.13 16.27 -9.44
CA ARG A 100 10.75 15.10 -8.63
C ARG A 100 9.62 14.29 -9.23
N LEU A 101 8.88 14.89 -10.14
CA LEU A 101 7.78 14.27 -10.87
C LEU A 101 8.08 14.36 -12.36
N CYS A 102 7.97 13.25 -13.07
CA CYS A 102 8.02 13.24 -14.52
C CYS A 102 6.74 13.85 -15.07
N PHE A 103 6.91 14.90 -15.85
CA PHE A 103 5.85 15.50 -16.65
C PHE A 103 5.96 14.99 -18.07
N ASP A 104 5.36 13.85 -18.28
CA ASP A 104 4.92 13.52 -19.63
C ASP A 104 3.64 14.31 -19.91
N ASP A 105 3.37 14.59 -21.16
CA ASP A 105 2.07 15.10 -21.60
C ASP A 105 0.99 14.35 -20.84
N MET A 106 0.10 15.08 -20.16
CA MET A 106 -1.00 14.51 -19.35
C MET A 106 -2.08 13.90 -20.26
N ARG A 107 -1.65 13.11 -21.24
CA ARG A 107 -2.54 12.33 -22.09
C ARG A 107 -3.03 11.13 -21.29
N TYR A 108 -4.28 10.84 -21.38
CA TYR A 108 -4.90 9.72 -20.67
C TYR A 108 -5.86 8.90 -21.54
N GLY A 109 -5.66 8.92 -22.86
CA GLY A 109 -6.52 8.20 -23.79
C GLY A 109 -7.83 8.93 -24.07
N GLU A 110 -8.82 8.18 -24.53
CA GLU A 110 -10.13 8.70 -24.88
C GLU A 110 -11.07 8.62 -23.67
N LEU A 111 -11.83 9.70 -23.44
CA LEU A 111 -12.95 9.76 -22.50
C LEU A 111 -14.24 9.82 -23.29
N ALA A 112 -15.08 8.83 -23.14
CA ALA A 112 -16.42 8.79 -23.74
C ALA A 112 -17.48 8.75 -22.65
N THR A 113 -18.65 9.31 -22.94
CA THR A 113 -19.83 9.15 -22.06
C THR A 113 -20.66 8.02 -22.64
N GLU A 114 -20.75 6.94 -21.93
CA GLU A 114 -21.42 5.72 -22.37
C GLU A 114 -22.44 5.23 -21.37
N GLU A 115 -23.40 4.48 -21.85
CA GLU A 115 -24.32 3.75 -21.02
C GLU A 115 -23.68 2.42 -20.60
N VAL A 116 -23.48 2.28 -19.29
CA VAL A 116 -22.85 1.12 -18.70
C VAL A 116 -23.79 0.39 -17.74
N MET A 117 -23.60 -0.90 -17.58
CA MET A 117 -24.34 -1.69 -16.60
C MET A 117 -23.90 -1.34 -15.19
N LEU A 118 -24.86 -1.16 -14.27
CA LEU A 118 -24.61 -0.95 -12.85
C LEU A 118 -24.39 -2.26 -12.09
N GLU A 119 -24.96 -3.35 -12.59
CA GLU A 119 -24.85 -4.68 -12.01
C GLU A 119 -24.16 -5.61 -13.01
N ARG A 120 -23.22 -6.41 -12.57
CA ARG A 120 -22.64 -7.46 -13.40
C ARG A 120 -23.66 -8.57 -13.56
N PRO A 121 -24.07 -8.91 -14.80
CA PRO A 121 -24.86 -10.11 -15.04
C PRO A 121 -24.03 -11.36 -14.65
N ALA A 122 -24.74 -12.47 -14.36
CA ALA A 122 -24.08 -13.75 -14.12
C ALA A 122 -23.09 -14.10 -15.24
N TYR A 123 -21.96 -14.64 -14.87
CA TYR A 123 -20.68 -14.71 -15.63
C TYR A 123 -20.75 -15.12 -17.12
N ASP A 124 -21.73 -15.89 -17.53
CA ASP A 124 -21.78 -16.46 -18.89
C ASP A 124 -22.50 -15.61 -19.95
N SER A 125 -23.14 -14.52 -19.55
CA SER A 125 -24.00 -13.75 -20.46
C SER A 125 -23.40 -12.40 -20.88
N ALA A 126 -22.33 -11.93 -20.24
CA ALA A 126 -21.89 -10.55 -20.33
C ALA A 126 -21.21 -10.15 -21.66
N TYR A 127 -20.70 -11.09 -22.42
CA TYR A 127 -19.86 -10.77 -23.57
C TYR A 127 -20.60 -10.55 -24.90
N ASN A 128 -21.90 -10.82 -24.98
CA ASN A 128 -22.64 -10.82 -26.25
C ASN A 128 -23.97 -10.06 -26.22
N TYR A 129 -24.23 -9.23 -25.22
CA TYR A 129 -25.50 -8.51 -25.14
C TYR A 129 -25.34 -7.04 -25.46
N SER A 130 -26.15 -6.55 -26.41
CA SER A 130 -26.32 -5.12 -26.60
C SER A 130 -27.00 -4.50 -25.34
N VAL A 131 -26.82 -3.19 -25.15
CA VAL A 131 -27.44 -2.46 -24.04
C VAL A 131 -28.97 -2.61 -24.03
N GLU A 132 -29.59 -2.71 -25.24
CA GLU A 132 -31.02 -2.94 -25.40
C GLU A 132 -31.46 -4.28 -24.80
N LYS A 133 -30.74 -5.37 -25.11
CA LYS A 133 -31.04 -6.70 -24.54
C LYS A 133 -30.90 -6.75 -23.03
N LEU A 134 -29.93 -6.00 -22.49
CA LEU A 134 -29.73 -5.92 -21.04
C LEU A 134 -30.86 -5.15 -20.36
N ARG A 135 -31.37 -4.08 -20.98
CA ARG A 135 -32.56 -3.36 -20.50
C ARG A 135 -33.81 -4.25 -20.52
N GLU A 136 -33.99 -5.04 -21.59
CA GLU A 136 -35.10 -6.02 -21.68
C GLU A 136 -35.06 -7.06 -20.56
N GLN A 137 -33.85 -7.40 -20.07
CA GLN A 137 -33.64 -8.29 -18.94
C GLN A 137 -33.76 -7.59 -17.57
N GLY A 138 -34.08 -6.30 -17.55
CA GLY A 138 -34.24 -5.53 -16.31
C GLY A 138 -32.93 -5.13 -15.63
N ILE A 139 -31.80 -5.25 -16.34
CA ILE A 139 -30.50 -4.84 -15.81
C ILE A 139 -30.42 -3.32 -15.84
N LYS A 140 -30.13 -2.73 -14.69
CA LYS A 140 -30.00 -1.28 -14.54
C LYS A 140 -28.75 -0.76 -15.24
N THR A 141 -28.92 0.29 -16.03
CA THR A 141 -27.85 1.02 -16.72
C THR A 141 -27.78 2.47 -16.25
N ALA A 142 -26.65 3.11 -16.43
CA ALA A 142 -26.48 4.54 -16.23
C ALA A 142 -25.43 5.10 -17.18
N LEU A 143 -25.58 6.39 -17.54
CA LEU A 143 -24.54 7.12 -18.24
C LEU A 143 -23.33 7.33 -17.32
N ARG A 144 -22.15 6.97 -17.79
CA ARG A 144 -20.87 7.10 -17.08
C ARG A 144 -19.79 7.60 -18.03
N GLU A 145 -18.84 8.33 -17.46
CA GLU A 145 -17.57 8.53 -18.15
C GLU A 145 -16.77 7.22 -18.16
N VAL A 146 -16.42 6.78 -19.34
CA VAL A 146 -15.60 5.58 -19.56
C VAL A 146 -14.27 6.00 -20.15
N LEU A 147 -13.18 5.59 -19.52
CA LEU A 147 -11.82 5.85 -19.97
C LEU A 147 -11.33 4.68 -20.81
N TYR A 148 -10.86 4.99 -22.02
CA TYR A 148 -10.20 4.05 -22.93
C TYR A 148 -8.69 4.34 -22.99
N PRO A 149 -7.91 3.86 -22.02
CA PRO A 149 -6.47 4.06 -22.01
C PRO A 149 -5.81 3.19 -23.08
N ASN A 150 -4.83 3.74 -23.79
CA ASN A 150 -4.02 2.97 -24.73
C ASN A 150 -2.83 2.30 -24.03
N THR A 151 -2.33 2.92 -22.99
CA THR A 151 -1.17 2.45 -22.22
C THR A 151 -1.45 2.48 -20.71
N VAL A 152 -0.64 1.78 -19.95
CA VAL A 152 -0.70 1.84 -18.48
C VAL A 152 -0.39 3.26 -17.97
N ARG A 153 0.41 4.02 -18.72
CA ARG A 153 0.72 5.42 -18.42
C ARG A 153 -0.49 6.33 -18.59
N ASP A 154 -1.31 6.13 -19.61
CA ASP A 154 -2.56 6.89 -19.80
C ASP A 154 -3.49 6.71 -18.61
N LEU A 155 -3.67 5.48 -18.16
CA LEU A 155 -4.48 5.18 -16.98
C LEU A 155 -3.90 5.83 -15.73
N TYR A 156 -2.59 5.78 -15.54
CA TYR A 156 -1.93 6.44 -14.42
C TYR A 156 -2.10 7.97 -14.46
N ASN A 157 -1.92 8.59 -15.62
CA ASN A 157 -2.09 10.04 -15.80
C ASN A 157 -3.51 10.49 -15.47
N TYR A 158 -4.52 9.72 -15.88
CA TYR A 158 -5.91 9.98 -15.52
C TYR A 158 -6.11 9.92 -14.00
N LEU A 159 -5.63 8.86 -13.35
CA LEU A 159 -5.71 8.71 -11.89
C LEU A 159 -4.94 9.80 -11.14
N LYS A 160 -3.76 10.19 -11.64
CA LYS A 160 -2.97 11.30 -11.12
C LYS A 160 -3.77 12.61 -11.18
N GLY A 161 -4.33 12.94 -12.35
CA GLY A 161 -5.16 14.12 -12.53
C GLY A 161 -6.42 14.11 -11.64
N TYR A 162 -7.02 12.94 -11.46
CA TYR A 162 -8.16 12.76 -10.56
C TYR A 162 -7.78 13.03 -9.09
N CYS A 163 -6.68 12.46 -8.61
CA CYS A 163 -6.19 12.69 -7.25
C CYS A 163 -5.78 14.14 -6.99
N LEU A 164 -5.23 14.83 -7.99
CA LEU A 164 -4.83 16.23 -7.86
C LEU A 164 -6.04 17.20 -7.79
N ARG A 165 -7.15 16.86 -8.45
CA ARG A 165 -8.39 17.65 -8.43
C ARG A 165 -9.21 17.44 -7.17
N LEU A 166 -9.12 16.27 -6.56
CA LEU A 166 -9.84 15.97 -5.33
C LEU A 166 -8.98 16.28 -4.11
N PRO A 167 -9.52 16.97 -3.09
CA PRO A 167 -8.82 17.18 -1.83
C PRO A 167 -8.83 15.87 -1.03
N LEU A 168 -8.00 14.91 -1.43
CA LEU A 168 -7.83 13.62 -0.78
C LEU A 168 -6.54 13.63 0.04
N PRO A 169 -6.56 14.04 1.32
CA PRO A 169 -5.37 13.96 2.15
C PRO A 169 -4.97 12.49 2.34
N ILE A 170 -3.71 12.19 2.04
CA ILE A 170 -3.15 10.85 2.18
C ILE A 170 -2.07 10.87 3.26
N HIS A 171 -2.23 10.04 4.27
CA HIS A 171 -1.25 9.88 5.34
C HIS A 171 -0.58 8.52 5.31
N LYS A 172 0.64 8.47 5.84
CA LYS A 172 1.33 7.21 6.12
C LYS A 172 0.95 6.74 7.52
N CYS A 173 0.38 5.54 7.63
CA CYS A 173 -0.01 4.96 8.91
C CYS A 173 1.21 4.77 9.81
N LYS A 174 1.20 5.35 11.03
CA LYS A 174 2.31 5.23 11.99
C LYS A 174 2.53 3.81 12.50
N ASN A 175 1.55 2.90 12.35
CA ASN A 175 1.70 1.51 12.80
C ASN A 175 2.20 0.59 11.67
N CYS A 176 1.51 0.52 10.52
CA CYS A 176 1.85 -0.42 9.45
C CYS A 176 2.70 0.18 8.32
N GLY A 177 2.97 1.49 8.35
CA GLY A 177 3.76 2.18 7.32
C GLY A 177 3.09 2.35 5.96
N ARG A 178 1.87 1.83 5.75
CA ARG A 178 1.15 1.91 4.48
C ARG A 178 0.39 3.23 4.37
N TYR A 179 0.28 3.76 3.15
CA TYR A 179 -0.53 4.95 2.89
C TYR A 179 -2.01 4.65 2.97
N PHE A 180 -2.80 5.65 3.41
CA PHE A 180 -4.26 5.57 3.46
C PHE A 180 -4.87 6.95 3.25
N VAL A 181 -6.06 6.98 2.64
CA VAL A 181 -6.85 8.20 2.51
C VAL A 181 -7.47 8.53 3.86
N VAL A 182 -7.32 9.78 4.27
CA VAL A 182 -7.92 10.28 5.51
C VAL A 182 -9.39 10.57 5.26
N THR A 183 -10.26 9.81 5.94
CA THR A 183 -11.71 10.01 5.90
C THR A 183 -12.17 10.51 7.26
N GLY A 184 -12.44 11.81 7.37
CA GLY A 184 -12.88 12.43 8.63
C GLY A 184 -11.82 13.35 9.24
N ASN A 185 -11.31 13.04 10.44
CA ASN A 185 -10.37 13.93 11.12
C ASN A 185 -8.99 13.93 10.44
N ILE A 186 -8.55 15.11 9.98
CA ILE A 186 -7.27 15.34 9.32
C ILE A 186 -6.05 14.97 10.20
N THR A 187 -6.21 14.89 11.51
CA THR A 187 -5.15 14.46 12.43
C THR A 187 -4.98 12.95 12.53
N GLN A 188 -5.72 12.16 11.75
CA GLN A 188 -5.69 10.71 11.81
C GLN A 188 -4.31 10.14 11.45
N ASP A 189 -3.71 9.41 12.39
CA ASP A 189 -2.37 8.82 12.28
C ASP A 189 -2.38 7.33 11.90
N TYR A 190 -3.52 6.67 11.98
CA TYR A 190 -3.65 5.22 11.84
C TYR A 190 -4.78 4.85 10.89
N CYS A 191 -4.50 3.90 10.00
CA CYS A 191 -5.50 3.39 9.05
C CYS A 191 -6.47 2.39 9.71
N THR A 192 -7.50 2.01 8.97
CA THR A 192 -8.53 1.03 9.39
C THR A 192 -8.20 -0.42 9.01
N ARG A 193 -7.02 -0.69 8.43
CA ARG A 193 -6.61 -2.05 8.07
C ARG A 193 -6.39 -2.89 9.32
N LEU A 194 -6.73 -4.18 9.25
CA LEU A 194 -6.42 -5.14 10.29
C LEU A 194 -4.90 -5.25 10.47
N MET A 195 -4.48 -5.41 11.70
CA MET A 195 -3.09 -5.71 12.03
C MET A 195 -2.83 -7.19 11.77
N GLU A 196 -1.62 -7.51 11.34
CA GLU A 196 -1.20 -8.88 11.10
C GLU A 196 -1.38 -9.73 12.37
N GLY A 197 -2.07 -10.87 12.24
CA GLY A 197 -2.37 -11.78 13.34
C GLY A 197 -3.37 -11.25 14.38
N SER A 198 -4.18 -10.22 14.05
CA SER A 198 -5.13 -9.61 14.98
C SER A 198 -6.45 -9.26 14.30
N GLU A 199 -7.54 -9.37 15.04
CA GLU A 199 -8.86 -8.88 14.62
C GLU A 199 -9.01 -7.35 14.80
N LYS A 200 -8.01 -6.68 15.38
CA LYS A 200 -8.03 -5.25 15.64
C LYS A 200 -7.33 -4.47 14.54
N THR A 201 -7.87 -3.29 14.23
CA THR A 201 -7.30 -2.40 13.22
C THR A 201 -6.13 -1.57 13.76
N CYS A 202 -5.30 -1.03 12.84
CA CYS A 202 -4.27 -0.07 13.20
C CYS A 202 -4.83 1.14 13.97
N ARG A 203 -6.05 1.59 13.66
CA ARG A 203 -6.71 2.70 14.35
C ARG A 203 -7.04 2.37 15.80
N GLN A 204 -7.43 1.13 16.10
CA GLN A 204 -7.79 0.70 17.44
C GLN A 204 -6.57 0.49 18.35
N MET A 205 -5.49 -0.01 17.79
CA MET A 205 -4.34 -0.47 18.57
C MET A 205 -3.02 0.26 18.27
N GLY A 206 -2.93 0.97 17.16
CA GLY A 206 -1.66 1.52 16.67
C GLY A 206 -0.98 2.46 17.67
N ALA A 207 -1.74 3.30 18.39
CA ALA A 207 -1.20 4.19 19.41
C ALA A 207 -0.57 3.40 20.57
N VAL A 208 -1.23 2.33 21.02
CA VAL A 208 -0.75 1.47 22.11
C VAL A 208 0.52 0.73 21.69
N VAL A 209 0.51 0.13 20.48
CA VAL A 209 1.67 -0.58 19.94
C VAL A 209 2.87 0.35 19.76
N GLN A 210 2.67 1.55 19.23
CA GLN A 210 3.72 2.55 19.08
C GLN A 210 4.26 3.04 20.42
N TYR A 211 3.39 3.26 21.39
CA TYR A 211 3.81 3.61 22.76
C TYR A 211 4.68 2.50 23.35
N GLN A 212 4.22 1.26 23.30
CA GLN A 212 4.98 0.11 23.80
C GLN A 212 6.33 -0.05 23.08
N SER A 213 6.35 0.10 21.75
CA SER A 213 7.60 0.02 20.96
C SER A 213 8.60 1.12 21.36
N ARG A 214 8.13 2.37 21.59
CA ARG A 214 9.00 3.45 22.06
C ARG A 214 9.54 3.20 23.45
N GLN A 215 8.69 2.70 24.34
CA GLN A 215 9.11 2.35 25.71
C GLN A 215 10.18 1.25 25.68
N MET A 216 10.02 0.24 24.85
CA MET A 216 10.99 -0.87 24.70
C MET A 216 12.32 -0.45 24.06
N LYS A 217 12.36 0.68 23.34
CA LYS A 217 13.63 1.23 22.81
C LYS A 217 14.47 1.90 23.90
N ASN A 218 13.86 2.29 25.01
CA ASN A 218 14.58 2.87 26.13
C ASN A 218 15.28 1.74 26.94
N PRO A 219 16.62 1.79 27.12
CA PRO A 219 17.36 0.75 27.82
C PRO A 219 16.83 0.45 29.23
N ALA A 220 16.53 1.49 30.01
CA ALA A 220 15.99 1.33 31.35
C ALA A 220 14.61 0.62 31.35
N THR A 221 13.75 0.94 30.38
CA THR A 221 12.46 0.26 30.23
C THR A 221 12.60 -1.19 29.80
N LYS A 222 13.60 -1.49 28.94
CA LYS A 222 13.89 -2.85 28.50
C LYS A 222 14.32 -3.73 29.69
N GLU A 223 15.28 -3.27 30.49
CA GLU A 223 15.77 -4.01 31.65
C GLU A 223 14.70 -4.12 32.75
N PHE A 224 13.94 -3.04 33.01
CA PHE A 224 12.78 -3.13 33.90
C PHE A 224 11.80 -4.22 33.45
N THR A 225 11.43 -4.25 32.17
CA THR A 225 10.46 -5.23 31.64
C THR A 225 10.96 -6.66 31.79
N ARG A 226 12.27 -6.88 31.57
CA ARG A 226 12.94 -8.18 31.77
C ARG A 226 12.84 -8.63 33.24
N SER A 227 13.21 -7.74 34.17
CA SER A 227 13.13 -8.02 35.60
C SER A 227 11.70 -8.21 36.08
N TYR A 228 10.76 -7.37 35.61
CA TYR A 228 9.33 -7.50 35.94
C TYR A 228 8.74 -8.86 35.55
N LYS A 229 9.06 -9.36 34.35
CA LYS A 229 8.63 -10.70 33.91
C LYS A 229 9.20 -11.81 34.79
N ALA A 230 10.46 -11.70 35.22
CA ALA A 230 11.11 -12.68 36.09
C ALA A 230 10.43 -12.69 37.50
N HIS A 231 10.18 -11.54 38.10
CA HIS A 231 9.50 -11.43 39.40
C HIS A 231 8.04 -11.91 39.32
N ASN A 232 7.33 -11.59 38.24
CA ASN A 232 5.97 -12.10 38.06
C ASN A 232 5.93 -13.63 37.87
N ALA A 233 6.96 -14.22 37.28
CA ALA A 233 7.10 -15.68 37.22
C ALA A 233 7.30 -16.27 38.61
N ARG A 234 8.11 -15.64 39.51
CA ARG A 234 8.30 -16.07 40.89
C ARG A 234 6.98 -16.08 41.67
N VAL A 235 6.10 -15.12 41.45
CA VAL A 235 4.76 -15.11 42.06
C VAL A 235 3.94 -16.31 41.58
N ARG A 236 4.01 -16.66 40.28
CA ARG A 236 3.29 -17.82 39.75
C ARG A 236 3.78 -19.14 40.29
N TYR A 237 5.09 -19.24 40.56
CA TYR A 237 5.72 -20.45 41.13
C TYR A 237 5.71 -20.47 42.68
N GLY A 238 5.11 -19.48 43.31
CA GLY A 238 4.99 -19.42 44.77
C GLY A 238 6.29 -19.09 45.52
N THR A 239 7.35 -18.65 44.82
CA THR A 239 8.63 -18.26 45.40
C THR A 239 8.69 -16.78 45.80
N MET A 240 7.61 -16.02 45.55
CA MET A 240 7.44 -14.63 45.92
C MET A 240 5.95 -14.38 46.20
N THR A 241 5.63 -13.65 47.27
CA THR A 241 4.24 -13.26 47.57
C THR A 241 3.77 -12.11 46.69
N LYS A 242 2.46 -11.95 46.54
CA LYS A 242 1.88 -10.80 45.82
C LYS A 242 2.20 -9.47 46.48
N ALA A 243 2.30 -9.45 47.81
CA ALA A 243 2.64 -8.23 48.60
C ALA A 243 4.09 -7.78 48.31
N GLU A 244 5.05 -8.71 48.38
CA GLU A 244 6.46 -8.45 48.01
C GLU A 244 6.61 -7.97 46.55
N PHE A 245 5.93 -8.61 45.64
CA PHE A 245 5.93 -8.20 44.24
C PHE A 245 5.39 -6.79 44.03
N THR A 246 4.30 -6.44 44.76
CA THR A 246 3.70 -5.10 44.67
C THR A 246 4.67 -4.04 45.18
N ALA A 247 5.30 -4.28 46.34
CA ALA A 247 6.30 -3.39 46.91
C ALA A 247 7.50 -3.20 46.02
N TRP A 248 8.09 -4.29 45.54
CA TRP A 248 9.18 -4.27 44.57
C TRP A 248 8.81 -3.53 43.28
N SER A 249 7.65 -3.82 42.70
CA SER A 249 7.18 -3.21 41.46
C SER A 249 7.00 -1.70 41.56
N LYS A 250 6.56 -1.21 42.74
CA LYS A 250 6.44 0.24 43.02
C LYS A 250 7.82 0.91 43.03
N GLU A 251 8.78 0.33 43.74
CA GLU A 251 10.15 0.84 43.79
C GLU A 251 10.86 0.79 42.44
N ALA A 252 10.75 -0.34 41.71
CA ALA A 252 11.34 -0.53 40.40
C ALA A 252 10.79 0.48 39.37
N ARG A 253 9.51 0.85 39.45
CA ARG A 253 8.93 1.90 38.59
C ARG A 253 9.48 3.28 38.90
N ALA A 254 9.66 3.62 40.20
CA ALA A 254 10.24 4.89 40.61
C ALA A 254 11.69 5.01 40.11
N LYS A 255 12.53 4.00 40.38
CA LYS A 255 13.94 3.98 39.91
C LYS A 255 14.06 4.03 38.38
N ARG A 256 13.15 3.34 37.65
CA ARG A 256 13.09 3.45 36.18
C ARG A 256 12.78 4.87 35.73
N ALA A 257 11.83 5.55 36.41
CA ALA A 257 11.49 6.93 36.07
C ALA A 257 12.68 7.87 36.32
N ASP A 258 13.39 7.70 37.43
CA ASP A 258 14.60 8.45 37.74
C ASP A 258 15.73 8.18 36.73
N CYS A 259 15.89 6.93 36.28
CA CYS A 259 16.86 6.58 35.23
C CYS A 259 16.48 7.24 33.87
N ILE A 260 15.21 7.23 33.50
CA ILE A 260 14.73 7.90 32.27
C ILE A 260 14.92 9.42 32.36
N ALA A 261 14.77 10.00 33.54
CA ALA A 261 14.97 11.42 33.81
C ALA A 261 16.47 11.82 33.96
N GLY A 262 17.40 10.87 33.84
CA GLY A 262 18.85 11.10 34.00
C GLY A 262 19.32 11.32 35.42
N LYS A 263 18.45 11.08 36.41
CA LYS A 263 18.78 11.22 37.86
C LYS A 263 19.50 10.00 38.43
N LEU A 264 19.30 8.83 37.81
CA LEU A 264 19.94 7.57 38.16
C LEU A 264 20.67 7.01 36.96
N PRO A 265 21.99 6.70 37.03
CA PRO A 265 22.71 6.05 35.96
C PRO A 265 22.10 4.68 35.61
N LEU A 266 22.13 4.32 34.32
CA LEU A 266 21.58 3.05 33.85
C LEU A 266 22.25 1.84 34.51
N GLU A 267 23.56 1.91 34.69
CA GLU A 267 24.37 0.84 35.30
C GLU A 267 23.95 0.58 36.74
N GLU A 268 23.70 1.64 37.55
CA GLU A 268 23.23 1.52 38.92
C GLU A 268 21.81 0.94 38.98
N PHE A 269 20.95 1.35 38.05
CA PHE A 269 19.59 0.79 37.94
C PHE A 269 19.62 -0.70 37.62
N VAL A 270 20.45 -1.12 36.67
CA VAL A 270 20.60 -2.54 36.29
C VAL A 270 21.18 -3.35 37.47
N ALA A 271 22.23 -2.84 38.15
CA ALA A 271 22.82 -3.49 39.30
C ALA A 271 21.77 -3.69 40.42
N TRP A 272 20.92 -2.69 40.68
CA TRP A 272 19.83 -2.83 41.61
C TRP A 272 18.81 -3.88 41.19
N LEU A 273 18.39 -3.91 39.91
CA LEU A 273 17.49 -4.92 39.41
C LEU A 273 18.03 -6.35 39.53
N ASP A 274 19.34 -6.53 39.36
CA ASP A 274 19.99 -7.82 39.46
C ASP A 274 20.16 -8.27 40.94
N SER A 275 20.42 -7.35 41.85
CA SER A 275 20.46 -7.64 43.28
C SER A 275 19.11 -8.13 43.81
N GLU A 276 18.02 -7.54 43.35
CA GLU A 276 16.65 -7.94 43.70
C GLU A 276 16.20 -9.27 43.07
N ARG A 277 16.91 -9.73 42.04
CA ARG A 277 16.68 -11.05 41.44
C ARG A 277 17.24 -12.19 42.25
N GLN A 278 18.31 -11.93 43.00
CA GLN A 278 18.99 -12.94 43.81
C GLN A 278 18.35 -13.11 45.19
N ARG A 279 17.53 -12.16 45.62
CA ARG A 279 16.68 -12.27 46.81
C ARG A 279 15.45 -13.15 46.53
#